data_db484b37b7e602a344cf525dd812d861
#
_entry.id   db484b37b7e602a344cf525dd812d861
#
_cell.length_a   1.000
_cell.length_b   1.000
_cell.length_c   1.000
_cell.angle_alpha   90.00
_cell.angle_beta   90.00
_cell.angle_gamma   90.00
#
_symmetry.space_group_name_H-M   'P 1'
#
loop_
_entity.id
_entity.type
_entity.pdbx_description
1 polymer ?
#
loop_
_entity_poly.entity_id
_entity_poly.type
_entity_poly.pdbx_seq_one_letter_code
_entity_poly.pdbx_strand_id
1 'polypeptide(L)'
;MLNQAAKMGIPCLIQEQNSYAGVTNKLLAKKAERICVAYDGMEKFFPAEKIIKTGNPVRQSLLSSTIEKDEAVKSFGLDPEKKTILLVGGSLGARTINDSVMQHLDLVENSDVQFVLQTGKYYHAQITDTLKGRQPKNLVVTDFISDMAAAYKAADLVISRAGASSISEFCLIG
;
A
#
# COMPACT_ATOMS: atom_id res chain seq x y z
N MET A 1 7.51 -20.14 14.10
CA MET A 1 6.55 -19.89 15.21
C MET A 1 5.28 -20.72 15.09
N LEU A 2 4.40 -20.57 14.10
CA LEU A 2 3.09 -21.25 14.01
C LEU A 2 3.18 -22.78 14.05
N ASN A 3 4.20 -23.37 13.39
CA ASN A 3 4.43 -24.81 13.45
C ASN A 3 4.71 -25.34 14.88
N GLN A 4 5.38 -24.56 15.73
CA GLN A 4 5.62 -24.93 17.12
C GLN A 4 4.37 -24.72 17.97
N ALA A 5 3.64 -23.63 17.77
CA ALA A 5 2.37 -23.40 18.43
C ALA A 5 1.38 -24.57 18.18
N ALA A 6 1.25 -25.00 16.93
CA ALA A 6 0.42 -26.13 16.59
C ALA A 6 0.87 -27.47 17.25
N LYS A 7 2.20 -27.70 17.37
CA LYS A 7 2.72 -28.87 18.13
C LYS A 7 2.42 -28.81 19.63
N MET A 8 2.27 -27.61 20.17
CA MET A 8 1.92 -27.39 21.59
C MET A 8 0.40 -27.42 21.83
N GLY A 9 -0.41 -27.75 20.82
CA GLY A 9 -1.87 -27.76 20.92
C GLY A 9 -2.51 -26.37 20.93
N ILE A 10 -1.76 -25.31 20.59
CA ILE A 10 -2.30 -23.96 20.52
C ILE A 10 -3.06 -23.80 19.21
N PRO A 11 -4.35 -23.38 19.25
CA PRO A 11 -5.12 -23.13 18.04
C PRO A 11 -4.47 -22.09 17.14
N CYS A 12 -4.35 -22.40 15.86
CA CYS A 12 -3.66 -21.56 14.89
C CYS A 12 -4.59 -21.17 13.74
N LEU A 13 -4.53 -19.90 13.35
CA LEU A 13 -5.18 -19.37 12.18
C LEU A 13 -4.14 -18.85 11.20
N ILE A 14 -4.36 -19.04 9.90
CA ILE A 14 -3.56 -18.42 8.83
C ILE A 14 -4.48 -17.59 7.94
N GLN A 15 -3.88 -16.57 7.32
CA GLN A 15 -4.56 -15.76 6.31
C GLN A 15 -3.78 -15.78 5.01
N GLU A 16 -4.51 -15.95 3.89
CA GLU A 16 -3.98 -15.82 2.54
C GLU A 16 -4.62 -14.62 1.85
N GLN A 17 -3.78 -13.66 1.50
CA GLN A 17 -4.21 -12.39 0.90
C GLN A 17 -4.26 -12.43 -0.63
N ASN A 18 -3.65 -13.43 -1.24
CA ASN A 18 -3.50 -13.55 -2.69
C ASN A 18 -4.41 -14.64 -3.26
N SER A 19 -4.72 -14.52 -4.54
CA SER A 19 -5.47 -15.56 -5.29
C SER A 19 -4.65 -16.82 -5.56
N TYR A 20 -3.33 -16.78 -5.30
CA TYR A 20 -2.42 -17.90 -5.34
C TYR A 20 -1.72 -18.06 -4.00
N ALA A 21 -1.92 -19.21 -3.35
CA ALA A 21 -1.45 -19.43 -2.00
C ALA A 21 0.08 -19.47 -1.89
N GLY A 22 0.62 -18.75 -0.93
CA GLY A 22 2.02 -18.78 -0.59
C GLY A 22 2.47 -20.15 -0.08
N VAL A 23 3.74 -20.49 -0.33
CA VAL A 23 4.31 -21.80 0.06
C VAL A 23 4.17 -22.05 1.57
N THR A 24 4.44 -21.05 2.38
CA THR A 24 4.33 -21.16 3.84
C THR A 24 2.90 -21.50 4.28
N ASN A 25 1.90 -20.82 3.71
CA ASN A 25 0.49 -21.09 4.03
C ASN A 25 0.07 -22.49 3.59
N LYS A 26 0.50 -22.95 2.42
CA LYS A 26 0.27 -24.34 1.96
C LYS A 26 0.84 -25.37 2.92
N LEU A 27 2.07 -25.17 3.41
CA LEU A 27 2.72 -26.09 4.34
C LEU A 27 2.04 -26.11 5.73
N LEU A 28 1.51 -24.99 6.15
CA LEU A 28 0.86 -24.85 7.46
C LEU A 28 -0.63 -25.16 7.45
N ALA A 29 -1.27 -25.24 6.29
CA ALA A 29 -2.72 -25.42 6.14
C ALA A 29 -3.28 -26.63 6.92
N LYS A 30 -2.58 -27.78 6.88
CA LYS A 30 -3.02 -28.97 7.62
C LYS A 30 -3.04 -28.77 9.14
N LYS A 31 -2.17 -27.89 9.65
CA LYS A 31 -1.98 -27.63 11.07
C LYS A 31 -2.82 -26.45 11.58
N ALA A 32 -3.25 -25.58 10.68
CA ALA A 32 -4.16 -24.49 11.04
C ALA A 32 -5.57 -25.03 11.34
N GLU A 33 -6.23 -24.41 12.30
CA GLU A 33 -7.62 -24.71 12.61
C GLU A 33 -8.56 -24.03 11.63
N ARG A 34 -8.26 -22.79 11.24
CA ARG A 34 -8.97 -22.00 10.24
C ARG A 34 -8.02 -21.32 9.28
N ILE A 35 -8.51 -21.10 8.06
CA ILE A 35 -7.75 -20.45 6.98
C ILE A 35 -8.63 -19.34 6.40
N CYS A 36 -8.32 -18.11 6.76
CA CYS A 36 -8.96 -16.94 6.21
C CYS A 36 -8.42 -16.67 4.81
N VAL A 37 -9.29 -16.48 3.83
CA VAL A 37 -8.90 -16.23 2.44
C VAL A 37 -9.59 -14.98 1.89
N ALA A 38 -8.90 -14.31 0.97
CA ALA A 38 -9.43 -13.11 0.32
C ALA A 38 -10.30 -13.43 -0.91
N TYR A 39 -10.03 -14.53 -1.59
CA TYR A 39 -10.61 -14.87 -2.89
C TYR A 39 -11.31 -16.24 -2.86
N ASP A 40 -12.21 -16.45 -3.81
CA ASP A 40 -12.83 -17.75 -4.08
C ASP A 40 -11.84 -18.69 -4.79
N GLY A 41 -12.15 -19.99 -4.85
CA GLY A 41 -11.34 -20.98 -5.53
C GLY A 41 -10.06 -21.36 -4.79
N MET A 42 -10.00 -21.12 -3.48
CA MET A 42 -8.81 -21.43 -2.67
C MET A 42 -8.78 -22.88 -2.17
N GLU A 43 -9.85 -23.64 -2.34
CA GLU A 43 -9.95 -25.09 -2.07
C GLU A 43 -8.97 -25.91 -2.89
N LYS A 44 -8.47 -25.41 -4.01
CA LYS A 44 -7.36 -26.01 -4.77
C LYS A 44 -6.03 -26.00 -4.03
N PHE A 45 -5.89 -25.19 -2.98
CA PHE A 45 -4.66 -25.06 -2.18
C PHE A 45 -4.83 -25.50 -0.73
N PHE A 46 -6.05 -25.44 -0.20
CA PHE A 46 -6.33 -25.62 1.22
C PHE A 46 -7.50 -26.59 1.44
N PRO A 47 -7.56 -27.28 2.58
CA PRO A 47 -8.73 -28.09 2.95
C PRO A 47 -9.99 -27.23 3.01
N ALA A 48 -11.00 -27.57 2.22
CA ALA A 48 -12.22 -26.76 2.05
C ALA A 48 -12.95 -26.50 3.38
N GLU A 49 -12.98 -27.48 4.27
CA GLU A 49 -13.66 -27.41 5.58
C GLU A 49 -12.99 -26.43 6.57
N LYS A 50 -11.78 -25.98 6.27
CA LYS A 50 -11.04 -24.99 7.10
C LYS A 50 -11.10 -23.58 6.56
N ILE A 51 -11.54 -23.43 5.30
CA ILE A 51 -11.59 -22.12 4.63
C ILE A 51 -12.72 -21.26 5.17
N ILE A 52 -12.39 -19.98 5.43
CA ILE A 52 -13.37 -18.93 5.71
C ILE A 52 -13.03 -17.75 4.79
N LYS A 53 -13.96 -17.36 3.93
CA LYS A 53 -13.80 -16.17 3.08
C LYS A 53 -14.04 -14.91 3.91
N THR A 54 -12.99 -14.20 4.23
CA THR A 54 -13.01 -12.96 5.04
C THR A 54 -12.71 -11.70 4.22
N GLY A 55 -12.19 -11.85 3.01
CA GLY A 55 -11.57 -10.75 2.29
C GLY A 55 -10.19 -10.40 2.84
N ASN A 56 -9.58 -9.36 2.29
CA ASN A 56 -8.36 -8.77 2.85
C ASN A 56 -8.69 -7.76 3.95
N PRO A 57 -7.89 -7.69 5.02
CA PRO A 57 -8.05 -6.65 6.01
C PRO A 57 -7.68 -5.30 5.39
N VAL A 58 -8.60 -4.36 5.42
CA VAL A 58 -8.41 -2.97 5.00
C VAL A 58 -8.50 -2.05 6.20
N ARG A 59 -7.87 -0.88 6.09
CA ARG A 59 -7.87 0.10 7.19
C ARG A 59 -9.26 0.70 7.37
N GLN A 60 -9.79 0.65 8.58
CA GLN A 60 -11.09 1.26 8.90
C GLN A 60 -11.09 2.78 8.68
N SER A 61 -9.94 3.44 8.87
CA SER A 61 -9.78 4.87 8.62
C SER A 61 -10.09 5.30 7.19
N LEU A 62 -9.96 4.40 6.20
CA LEU A 62 -10.35 4.69 4.81
C LEU A 62 -11.85 4.84 4.65
N LEU A 63 -12.64 4.08 5.43
CA LEU A 63 -14.10 4.12 5.40
C LEU A 63 -14.68 5.24 6.26
N SER A 64 -14.00 5.60 7.35
CA SER A 64 -14.51 6.59 8.32
C SER A 64 -14.00 8.01 8.07
N SER A 65 -13.10 8.21 7.13
CA SER A 65 -12.58 9.54 6.82
C SER A 65 -13.65 10.40 6.14
N THR A 66 -13.85 11.59 6.68
CA THR A 66 -14.74 12.62 6.12
C THR A 66 -13.99 13.80 5.49
N ILE A 67 -12.68 13.64 5.33
CA ILE A 67 -11.83 14.72 4.77
C ILE A 67 -12.25 15.01 3.33
N GLU A 68 -12.43 16.29 3.03
CA GLU A 68 -12.70 16.75 1.68
C GLU A 68 -11.42 16.85 0.84
N LYS A 69 -11.56 16.78 -0.49
CA LYS A 69 -10.41 16.74 -1.41
C LYS A 69 -9.49 17.94 -1.24
N ASP A 70 -10.03 19.14 -1.18
CA ASP A 70 -9.25 20.37 -1.06
C ASP A 70 -8.46 20.43 0.25
N GLU A 71 -9.06 19.98 1.35
CA GLU A 71 -8.41 19.88 2.65
C GLU A 71 -7.28 18.84 2.61
N ALA A 72 -7.54 17.69 2.00
CA ALA A 72 -6.56 16.65 1.81
C ALA A 72 -5.34 17.13 1.00
N VAL A 73 -5.57 17.82 -0.12
CA VAL A 73 -4.49 18.40 -0.95
C VAL A 73 -3.69 19.44 -0.16
N LYS A 74 -4.37 20.34 0.56
CA LYS A 74 -3.73 21.36 1.41
C LYS A 74 -2.90 20.76 2.54
N SER A 75 -3.29 19.60 3.07
CA SER A 75 -2.53 18.92 4.13
C SER A 75 -1.13 18.46 3.68
N PHE A 76 -0.94 18.30 2.36
CA PHE A 76 0.37 18.05 1.75
C PHE A 76 1.10 19.35 1.32
N GLY A 77 0.52 20.54 1.57
CA GLY A 77 1.08 21.81 1.11
C GLY A 77 0.95 22.03 -0.40
N LEU A 78 -0.01 21.37 -1.04
CA LEU A 78 -0.26 21.42 -2.47
C LEU A 78 -1.46 22.32 -2.82
N ASP A 79 -1.60 22.63 -4.11
CA ASP A 79 -2.63 23.50 -4.66
C ASP A 79 -3.90 22.69 -5.02
N PRO A 80 -5.07 22.94 -4.42
CA PRO A 80 -6.30 22.20 -4.72
C PRO A 80 -6.81 22.34 -6.17
N GLU A 81 -6.43 23.40 -6.86
CA GLU A 81 -6.82 23.63 -8.25
C GLU A 81 -6.06 22.74 -9.24
N LYS A 82 -5.00 22.06 -8.79
CA LYS A 82 -4.16 21.20 -9.64
C LYS A 82 -4.43 19.73 -9.41
N LYS A 83 -4.22 18.95 -10.46
CA LYS A 83 -4.28 17.49 -10.38
C LYS A 83 -3.09 16.93 -9.57
N THR A 84 -3.36 15.96 -8.72
CA THR A 84 -2.38 15.35 -7.84
C THR A 84 -2.14 13.89 -8.22
N ILE A 85 -0.87 13.52 -8.40
CA ILE A 85 -0.43 12.14 -8.60
C ILE A 85 0.25 11.65 -7.32
N LEU A 86 -0.29 10.58 -6.75
CA LEU A 86 0.27 9.91 -5.58
C LEU A 86 1.13 8.72 -6.01
N LEU A 87 2.39 8.70 -5.60
CA LEU A 87 3.32 7.60 -5.88
C LEU A 87 3.68 6.88 -4.58
N VAL A 88 3.30 5.59 -4.47
CA VAL A 88 3.43 4.82 -3.21
C VAL A 88 4.15 3.50 -3.45
N GLY A 89 5.29 3.35 -2.80
CA GLY A 89 6.09 2.12 -2.88
C GLY A 89 5.80 1.09 -1.78
N GLY A 90 4.90 1.41 -0.82
CA GLY A 90 4.70 0.67 0.42
C GLY A 90 5.71 1.08 1.50
N SER A 91 5.62 0.51 2.71
CA SER A 91 6.37 0.95 3.90
C SER A 91 7.89 0.97 3.74
N LEU A 92 8.45 0.06 2.95
CA LEU A 92 9.89 -0.01 2.65
C LEU A 92 10.28 0.81 1.41
N GLY A 93 9.29 1.30 0.67
CA GLY A 93 9.48 1.98 -0.60
C GLY A 93 9.61 1.02 -1.78
N ALA A 94 9.60 1.58 -2.99
CA ALA A 94 9.80 0.85 -4.24
C ALA A 94 10.89 1.56 -5.05
N ARG A 95 12.04 0.90 -5.16
CA ARG A 95 13.20 1.45 -5.87
C ARG A 95 12.84 1.93 -7.27
N THR A 96 12.14 1.10 -8.05
CA THR A 96 11.76 1.43 -9.42
C THR A 96 10.92 2.71 -9.52
N ILE A 97 9.95 2.90 -8.60
CA ILE A 97 9.13 4.12 -8.56
C ILE A 97 10.01 5.32 -8.21
N ASN A 98 10.84 5.19 -7.17
CA ASN A 98 11.73 6.26 -6.73
C ASN A 98 12.72 6.66 -7.83
N ASP A 99 13.41 5.67 -8.41
CA ASP A 99 14.40 5.91 -9.47
C ASP A 99 13.75 6.56 -10.70
N SER A 100 12.52 6.15 -11.07
CA SER A 100 11.77 6.74 -12.18
C SER A 100 11.51 8.24 -11.97
N VAL A 101 11.07 8.63 -10.78
CA VAL A 101 10.84 10.05 -10.45
C VAL A 101 12.16 10.82 -10.46
N MET A 102 13.21 10.28 -9.84
CA MET A 102 14.51 10.95 -9.74
C MET A 102 15.21 11.14 -11.08
N GLN A 103 15.04 10.20 -12.02
CA GLN A 103 15.59 10.29 -13.37
C GLN A 103 14.85 11.30 -14.25
N HIS A 104 13.61 11.67 -13.89
CA HIS A 104 12.75 12.53 -14.71
C HIS A 104 12.31 13.79 -13.96
N LEU A 105 13.15 14.32 -13.06
CA LEU A 105 12.82 15.52 -12.28
C LEU A 105 12.46 16.73 -13.16
N ASP A 106 13.11 16.88 -14.31
CA ASP A 106 12.79 17.97 -15.25
C ASP A 106 11.36 17.85 -15.80
N LEU A 107 10.88 16.64 -16.06
CA LEU A 107 9.49 16.41 -16.48
C LEU A 107 8.51 16.69 -15.33
N VAL A 108 8.87 16.30 -14.10
CA VAL A 108 8.07 16.61 -12.91
C VAL A 108 7.95 18.12 -12.72
N GLU A 109 9.07 18.84 -12.75
CA GLU A 109 9.13 20.28 -12.51
C GLU A 109 8.33 21.09 -13.55
N ASN A 110 8.39 20.68 -14.82
CA ASN A 110 7.70 21.37 -15.93
C ASN A 110 6.28 20.87 -16.16
N SER A 111 5.74 20.03 -15.29
CA SER A 111 4.40 19.49 -15.37
C SER A 111 3.35 20.43 -14.74
N ASP A 112 2.15 20.48 -15.33
CA ASP A 112 1.01 21.20 -14.78
C ASP A 112 0.35 20.46 -13.60
N VAL A 113 0.76 19.20 -13.33
CA VAL A 113 0.29 18.40 -12.21
C VAL A 113 1.27 18.44 -11.06
N GLN A 114 0.82 17.99 -9.90
CA GLN A 114 1.65 17.93 -8.70
C GLN A 114 1.75 16.51 -8.16
N PHE A 115 2.77 16.25 -7.36
CA PHE A 115 3.16 14.90 -6.99
C PHE A 115 3.37 14.77 -5.49
N VAL A 116 2.89 13.65 -4.94
CA VAL A 116 3.26 13.17 -3.59
C VAL A 116 4.01 11.87 -3.74
N LEU A 117 5.29 11.85 -3.41
CA LEU A 117 6.16 10.67 -3.47
C LEU A 117 6.42 10.13 -2.06
N GLN A 118 5.91 8.95 -1.78
CA GLN A 118 6.30 8.19 -0.60
C GLN A 118 7.47 7.29 -0.95
N THR A 119 8.65 7.68 -0.51
CA THR A 119 9.91 7.00 -0.84
C THR A 119 10.12 5.69 -0.09
N GLY A 120 9.49 5.53 1.09
CA GLY A 120 9.84 4.53 2.08
C GLY A 120 11.08 4.92 2.89
N LYS A 121 11.13 4.46 4.14
CA LYS A 121 12.19 4.83 5.09
C LYS A 121 13.60 4.53 4.59
N TYR A 122 13.75 3.46 3.82
CA TYR A 122 15.07 3.03 3.33
C TYR A 122 15.70 4.01 2.34
N TYR A 123 14.90 4.62 1.46
CA TYR A 123 15.40 5.48 0.38
C TYR A 123 15.32 6.96 0.70
N HIS A 124 14.57 7.35 1.73
CA HIS A 124 14.23 8.75 2.00
C HIS A 124 15.47 9.66 2.14
N ALA A 125 16.42 9.26 2.97
CA ALA A 125 17.62 10.06 3.21
C ALA A 125 18.43 10.32 1.93
N GLN A 126 18.62 9.29 1.12
CA GLN A 126 19.35 9.40 -0.15
C GLN A 126 18.63 10.32 -1.14
N ILE A 127 17.30 10.15 -1.26
CA ILE A 127 16.49 10.96 -2.19
C ILE A 127 16.46 12.42 -1.75
N THR A 128 16.24 12.68 -0.46
CA THR A 128 16.26 14.04 0.09
C THR A 128 17.61 14.71 -0.11
N ASP A 129 18.71 13.97 0.06
CA ASP A 129 20.06 14.49 -0.19
C ASP A 129 20.27 14.85 -1.67
N THR A 130 19.81 14.02 -2.57
CA THR A 130 19.86 14.28 -4.03
C THR A 130 19.03 15.50 -4.43
N LEU A 131 17.90 15.76 -3.73
CA LEU A 131 17.01 16.88 -4.01
C LEU A 131 17.43 18.21 -3.36
N LYS A 132 18.50 18.24 -2.54
CA LYS A 132 18.99 19.47 -1.92
C LYS A 132 19.28 20.55 -2.97
N GLY A 133 18.57 21.68 -2.85
CA GLY A 133 18.72 22.81 -3.76
C GLY A 133 18.05 22.65 -5.14
N ARG A 134 17.39 21.50 -5.41
CA ARG A 134 16.73 21.21 -6.70
C ARG A 134 15.36 20.56 -6.55
N GLN A 135 14.73 20.62 -5.41
CA GLN A 135 13.41 20.02 -5.26
C GLN A 135 12.35 20.83 -6.03
N PRO A 136 11.62 20.21 -6.98
CA PRO A 136 10.52 20.86 -7.67
C PRO A 136 9.43 21.32 -6.70
N LYS A 137 8.85 22.51 -6.92
CA LYS A 137 7.79 23.06 -6.05
C LYS A 137 6.50 22.24 -6.05
N ASN A 138 6.26 21.51 -7.14
CA ASN A 138 5.12 20.63 -7.32
C ASN A 138 5.39 19.18 -6.90
N LEU A 139 6.50 18.89 -6.18
CA LEU A 139 6.85 17.57 -5.67
C LEU A 139 6.98 17.59 -4.15
N VAL A 140 6.10 16.88 -3.47
CA VAL A 140 6.21 16.58 -2.03
C VAL A 140 6.85 15.21 -1.86
N VAL A 141 7.89 15.14 -1.03
CA VAL A 141 8.62 13.90 -0.75
C VAL A 141 8.51 13.58 0.73
N THR A 142 8.08 12.36 1.06
CA THR A 142 7.97 11.87 2.43
C THR A 142 8.47 10.44 2.55
N ASP A 143 8.99 10.07 3.70
CA ASP A 143 9.39 8.68 3.99
C ASP A 143 8.19 7.77 4.21
N PHE A 144 7.16 8.30 4.88
CA PHE A 144 5.96 7.53 5.24
C PHE A 144 4.73 8.45 5.30
N ILE A 145 3.60 7.95 4.83
CA ILE A 145 2.30 8.62 4.93
C ILE A 145 1.50 7.93 6.03
N SER A 146 1.27 8.65 7.13
CA SER A 146 0.47 8.14 8.26
C SER A 146 -1.02 8.16 7.95
N ASP A 147 -1.50 9.22 7.31
CA ASP A 147 -2.89 9.36 6.87
C ASP A 147 -3.05 9.01 5.39
N MET A 148 -3.22 7.70 5.13
CA MET A 148 -3.47 7.22 3.77
C MET A 148 -4.85 7.61 3.26
N ALA A 149 -5.83 7.88 4.13
CA ALA A 149 -7.16 8.34 3.70
C ALA A 149 -7.04 9.73 3.06
N ALA A 150 -6.33 10.65 3.71
CA ALA A 150 -6.04 11.96 3.14
C ALA A 150 -5.23 11.84 1.83
N ALA A 151 -4.22 10.96 1.78
CA ALA A 151 -3.41 10.79 0.59
C ALA A 151 -4.22 10.27 -0.62
N TYR A 152 -5.08 9.29 -0.41
CA TYR A 152 -5.95 8.79 -1.47
C TYR A 152 -7.00 9.83 -1.89
N LYS A 153 -7.56 10.57 -0.93
CA LYS A 153 -8.54 11.62 -1.23
C LYS A 153 -7.93 12.79 -2.01
N ALA A 154 -6.65 13.12 -1.74
CA ALA A 154 -5.92 14.16 -2.46
C ALA A 154 -5.58 13.74 -3.91
N ALA A 155 -5.45 12.44 -4.18
CA ALA A 155 -4.97 11.93 -5.45
C ALA A 155 -6.07 11.89 -6.54
N ASP A 156 -5.71 12.33 -7.73
CA ASP A 156 -6.48 12.07 -8.97
C ASP A 156 -5.98 10.79 -9.66
N LEU A 157 -4.72 10.42 -9.42
CA LEU A 157 -4.10 9.21 -9.94
C LEU A 157 -3.17 8.62 -8.89
N VAL A 158 -3.20 7.30 -8.75
CA VAL A 158 -2.28 6.58 -7.85
C VAL A 158 -1.39 5.65 -8.66
N ILE A 159 -0.08 5.79 -8.48
CA ILE A 159 0.93 4.87 -9.02
C ILE A 159 1.52 4.09 -7.85
N SER A 160 1.35 2.78 -7.86
CA SER A 160 1.81 1.93 -6.76
C SER A 160 2.29 0.57 -7.22
N ARG A 161 2.89 -0.18 -6.28
CA ARG A 161 3.09 -1.62 -6.47
C ARG A 161 1.75 -2.34 -6.30
N ALA A 162 1.54 -3.41 -7.07
CA ALA A 162 0.36 -4.28 -7.00
C ALA A 162 0.38 -5.19 -5.76
N GLY A 163 0.47 -4.60 -4.56
CA GLY A 163 0.36 -5.34 -3.30
C GLY A 163 -1.10 -5.71 -3.01
N ALA A 164 -1.35 -6.90 -2.44
CA ALA A 164 -2.71 -7.38 -2.15
C ALA A 164 -3.51 -6.38 -1.30
N SER A 165 -2.91 -5.82 -0.24
CA SER A 165 -3.56 -4.82 0.61
C SER A 165 -3.86 -3.53 -0.14
N SER A 166 -2.90 -3.02 -0.94
CA SER A 166 -3.09 -1.78 -1.71
C SER A 166 -4.21 -1.93 -2.74
N ILE A 167 -4.24 -3.06 -3.47
CA ILE A 167 -5.32 -3.33 -4.44
C ILE A 167 -6.67 -3.37 -3.72
N SER A 168 -6.75 -4.01 -2.56
CA SER A 168 -7.99 -4.07 -1.78
C SER A 168 -8.42 -2.70 -1.25
N GLU A 169 -7.48 -1.85 -0.86
CA GLU A 169 -7.75 -0.46 -0.49
C GLU A 169 -8.27 0.35 -1.69
N PHE A 170 -7.64 0.23 -2.86
CA PHE A 170 -8.10 0.92 -4.08
C PHE A 170 -9.51 0.49 -4.50
N CYS A 171 -9.80 -0.81 -4.47
CA CYS A 171 -11.15 -1.31 -4.77
C CYS A 171 -12.21 -0.81 -3.77
N LEU A 172 -11.81 -0.43 -2.57
CA LEU A 172 -12.71 0.07 -1.53
C LEU A 172 -13.04 1.55 -1.69
N ILE A 173 -12.06 2.34 -2.14
CA ILE A 173 -12.23 3.81 -2.24
C ILE A 173 -12.73 4.29 -3.62
N GLY A 174 -12.72 3.43 -4.65
CA GLY A 174 -13.23 3.71 -6.01
C GLY A 174 -12.15 4.14 -6.98
#